data_83f872d1fcbdcc88185bbe290b1f96b0
#
_entry.id   83f872d1fcbdcc88185bbe290b1f96b0
#
_cell.length_a   1.000
_cell.length_b   1.000
_cell.length_c   1.000
_cell.angle_alpha   90.00
_cell.angle_beta   90.00
_cell.angle_gamma   90.00
#
_symmetry.space_group_name_H-M   'P 1'
#
loop_
_entity.id
_entity.type
_entity.pdbx_description
1 polymer ?
#
loop_
_entity_poly.entity_id
_entity_poly.type
_entity_poly.pdbx_seq_one_letter_code
_entity_poly.pdbx_strand_id
1 'polypeptide(L)'
;MKRLILTLAIVLGVAATAAAQNYAVVNSEKIFKSIDQYNQAISQLDQMANDYQKQVDLKFDEVEKIYNAYMARRAQLSQASQQANEENILKKEQEATEFQESIFGTDGTLMNLGLTGLDYG
;
A
#
# COMPACT_ATOMS: atom_id res chain seq x y z
N MET A 1 56.99 34.45 11.40
CA MET A 1 56.19 33.36 12.00
C MET A 1 54.69 33.51 11.82
N LYS A 2 54.12 34.66 12.03
CA LYS A 2 52.65 34.87 11.87
C LYS A 2 52.15 34.60 10.44
N ARG A 3 52.93 34.90 9.41
CA ARG A 3 52.54 34.64 8.00
C ARG A 3 52.51 33.19 7.61
N LEU A 4 53.38 32.37 8.22
CA LEU A 4 53.44 30.92 8.01
C LEU A 4 52.26 30.19 8.63
N ILE A 5 51.81 30.65 9.80
CA ILE A 5 50.66 30.10 10.52
C ILE A 5 49.36 30.43 9.75
N LEU A 6 49.23 31.62 9.18
CA LEU A 6 48.09 32.02 8.36
C LEU A 6 48.00 31.20 7.09
N THR A 7 49.11 30.93 6.39
CA THR A 7 49.16 30.11 5.20
C THR A 7 48.78 28.66 5.48
N LEU A 8 49.23 28.11 6.59
CA LEU A 8 48.92 26.74 7.00
C LEU A 8 47.41 26.59 7.33
N ALA A 9 46.82 27.60 7.98
CA ALA A 9 45.39 27.61 8.31
C ALA A 9 44.51 27.64 7.05
N ILE A 10 44.90 28.38 6.01
CA ILE A 10 44.19 28.47 4.74
C ILE A 10 44.24 27.12 4.02
N VAL A 11 45.40 26.46 4.00
CA VAL A 11 45.54 25.14 3.33
C VAL A 11 44.71 24.06 4.03
N LEU A 12 44.65 24.05 5.33
CA LEU A 12 43.80 23.15 6.12
C LEU A 12 42.30 23.40 5.89
N GLY A 13 41.93 24.66 5.77
CA GLY A 13 40.54 25.05 5.51
C GLY A 13 40.03 24.55 4.13
N VAL A 14 40.86 24.66 3.10
CA VAL A 14 40.49 24.21 1.74
C VAL A 14 40.36 22.68 1.68
N ALA A 15 41.25 21.95 2.35
CA ALA A 15 41.19 20.49 2.37
C ALA A 15 39.92 19.99 3.09
N ALA A 16 39.49 20.65 4.13
CA ALA A 16 38.29 20.28 4.87
C ALA A 16 37.00 20.52 4.05
N THR A 17 36.97 21.63 3.30
CA THR A 17 35.79 21.91 2.43
C THR A 17 35.68 20.95 1.26
N ALA A 18 36.78 20.53 0.65
CA ALA A 18 36.76 19.55 -0.43
C ALA A 18 36.26 18.18 0.03
N ALA A 19 36.68 17.72 1.19
CA ALA A 19 36.22 16.46 1.76
C ALA A 19 34.73 16.50 2.12
N ALA A 20 34.24 17.62 2.67
CA ALA A 20 32.84 17.81 3.00
C ALA A 20 31.95 17.83 1.77
N GLN A 21 32.37 18.44 0.65
CA GLN A 21 31.64 18.46 -0.61
C GLN A 21 31.51 17.06 -1.22
N ASN A 22 32.56 16.26 -1.25
CA ASN A 22 32.52 14.89 -1.76
C ASN A 22 31.60 14.01 -0.90
N TYR A 23 31.62 14.17 0.39
CA TYR A 23 30.75 13.43 1.30
C TYR A 23 29.27 13.79 1.10
N ALA A 24 28.95 15.09 0.92
CA ALA A 24 27.59 15.57 0.68
C ALA A 24 27.02 15.03 -0.64
N VAL A 25 27.81 14.95 -1.71
CA VAL A 25 27.38 14.42 -3.02
C VAL A 25 27.04 12.93 -2.91
N VAL A 26 27.89 12.12 -2.26
CA VAL A 26 27.65 10.69 -2.05
C VAL A 26 26.37 10.45 -1.24
N ASN A 27 26.12 11.25 -0.21
CA ASN A 27 24.92 11.16 0.62
C ASN A 27 23.66 11.53 -0.16
N SER A 28 23.73 12.52 -1.04
CA SER A 28 22.62 12.92 -1.92
C SER A 28 22.21 11.80 -2.87
N GLU A 29 23.15 11.09 -3.47
CA GLU A 29 22.87 9.94 -4.36
C GLU A 29 22.12 8.83 -3.61
N LYS A 30 22.52 8.50 -2.41
CA LYS A 30 21.84 7.51 -1.57
C LYS A 30 20.42 7.92 -1.24
N ILE A 31 20.21 9.19 -0.92
CA ILE A 31 18.89 9.76 -0.63
C ILE A 31 18.00 9.67 -1.86
N PHE A 32 18.47 10.05 -3.03
CA PHE A 32 17.70 9.98 -4.28
C PHE A 32 17.32 8.54 -4.64
N LYS A 33 18.22 7.57 -4.48
CA LYS A 33 17.91 6.17 -4.69
C LYS A 33 16.85 5.65 -3.72
N SER A 34 16.93 6.03 -2.46
CA SER A 34 15.94 5.67 -1.44
C SER A 34 14.56 6.24 -1.76
N ILE A 35 14.47 7.48 -2.25
CA ILE A 35 13.22 8.11 -2.68
C ILE A 35 12.63 7.37 -3.89
N ASP A 36 13.44 7.02 -4.89
CA ASP A 36 12.98 6.27 -6.05
C ASP A 36 12.43 4.90 -5.66
N GLN A 37 13.13 4.16 -4.79
CA GLN A 37 12.67 2.88 -4.28
C GLN A 37 11.37 3.00 -3.50
N TYR A 38 11.25 4.02 -2.68
CA TYR A 38 10.04 4.32 -1.93
C TYR A 38 8.86 4.62 -2.87
N ASN A 39 9.06 5.47 -3.87
CA ASN A 39 8.04 5.81 -4.86
C ASN A 39 7.59 4.58 -5.67
N GLN A 40 8.52 3.71 -6.04
CA GLN A 40 8.20 2.45 -6.73
C GLN A 40 7.37 1.53 -5.84
N ALA A 41 7.73 1.40 -4.56
CA ALA A 41 6.99 0.59 -3.61
C ALA A 41 5.57 1.12 -3.41
N ILE A 42 5.40 2.43 -3.26
CA ILE A 42 4.08 3.07 -3.15
C ILE A 42 3.25 2.84 -4.42
N SER A 43 3.84 3.00 -5.60
CA SER A 43 3.16 2.75 -6.88
C SER A 43 2.69 1.31 -7.00
N GLN A 44 3.50 0.33 -6.59
CA GLN A 44 3.12 -1.08 -6.58
C GLN A 44 1.97 -1.35 -5.59
N LEU A 45 2.03 -0.77 -4.41
CA LEU A 45 0.96 -0.89 -3.41
C LEU A 45 -0.35 -0.28 -3.92
N ASP A 46 -0.29 0.88 -4.59
CA ASP A 46 -1.46 1.52 -5.18
C ASP A 46 -2.09 0.64 -6.27
N GLN A 47 -1.27 0.03 -7.14
CA GLN A 47 -1.76 -0.89 -8.16
C GLN A 47 -2.41 -2.13 -7.53
N MET A 48 -1.78 -2.72 -6.52
CA MET A 48 -2.34 -3.85 -5.80
C MET A 48 -3.64 -3.48 -5.09
N ALA A 49 -3.69 -2.31 -4.45
CA ALA A 49 -4.90 -1.82 -3.80
C ALA A 49 -6.04 -1.64 -4.80
N ASN A 50 -5.77 -1.09 -5.98
CA ASN A 50 -6.76 -0.92 -7.04
C ASN A 50 -7.27 -2.27 -7.56
N ASP A 51 -6.38 -3.23 -7.76
CA ASP A 51 -6.74 -4.57 -8.23
C ASP A 51 -7.60 -5.31 -7.20
N TYR A 52 -7.23 -5.24 -5.93
CA TYR A 52 -8.01 -5.81 -4.84
C TYR A 52 -9.35 -5.11 -4.67
N GLN A 53 -9.40 -3.79 -4.83
CA GLN A 53 -10.66 -3.04 -4.77
C GLN A 53 -11.62 -3.50 -5.87
N LYS A 54 -11.13 -3.73 -7.07
CA LYS A 54 -11.95 -4.30 -8.17
C LYS A 54 -12.49 -5.68 -7.81
N GLN A 55 -11.68 -6.53 -7.19
CA GLN A 55 -12.12 -7.85 -6.75
C GLN A 55 -13.19 -7.77 -5.65
N VAL A 56 -13.04 -6.86 -4.71
CA VAL A 56 -14.05 -6.58 -3.67
C VAL A 56 -15.34 -6.10 -4.31
N ASP A 57 -15.27 -5.14 -5.22
CA ASP A 57 -16.44 -4.59 -5.92
C ASP A 57 -17.18 -5.69 -6.70
N LEU A 58 -16.45 -6.59 -7.37
CA LEU A 58 -17.05 -7.73 -8.08
C LEU A 58 -17.79 -8.68 -7.14
N LYS A 59 -17.25 -8.92 -5.95
CA LYS A 59 -17.91 -9.76 -4.95
C LYS A 59 -19.22 -9.15 -4.44
N PHE A 60 -19.22 -7.86 -4.16
CA PHE A 60 -20.43 -7.14 -3.74
C PHE A 60 -21.44 -7.01 -4.89
N ASP A 61 -20.98 -6.79 -6.12
CA ASP A 61 -21.84 -6.80 -7.31
C ASP A 61 -22.53 -8.16 -7.49
N GLU A 62 -21.83 -9.26 -7.26
CA GLU A 62 -22.40 -10.61 -7.30
C GLU A 62 -23.50 -10.76 -6.25
N VAL A 63 -23.28 -10.30 -5.03
CA VAL A 63 -24.28 -10.30 -3.97
C VAL A 63 -25.51 -9.51 -4.37
N GLU A 64 -25.33 -8.32 -4.95
CA GLU A 64 -26.41 -7.47 -5.43
C GLU A 64 -27.22 -8.16 -6.53
N LYS A 65 -26.58 -8.80 -7.48
CA LYS A 65 -27.23 -9.56 -8.55
C LYS A 65 -28.06 -10.72 -8.00
N ILE A 66 -27.54 -11.47 -7.06
CA ILE A 66 -28.25 -12.58 -6.40
C ILE A 66 -29.45 -12.04 -5.64
N TYR A 67 -29.28 -10.95 -4.91
CA TYR A 67 -30.34 -10.29 -4.16
C TYR A 67 -31.46 -9.80 -5.09
N ASN A 68 -31.12 -9.12 -6.16
CA ASN A 68 -32.11 -8.60 -7.12
C ASN A 68 -32.85 -9.74 -7.83
N ALA A 69 -32.15 -10.81 -8.20
CA ALA A 69 -32.79 -12.00 -8.80
C ALA A 69 -33.74 -12.70 -7.81
N TYR A 70 -33.37 -12.76 -6.54
CA TYR A 70 -34.21 -13.29 -5.48
C TYR A 70 -35.45 -12.44 -5.28
N MET A 71 -35.30 -11.13 -5.15
CA MET A 71 -36.42 -10.20 -4.93
C MET A 71 -37.44 -10.26 -6.09
N ALA A 72 -36.97 -10.44 -7.32
CA ALA A 72 -37.84 -10.59 -8.50
C ALA A 72 -38.71 -11.87 -8.45
N ARG A 73 -38.26 -12.90 -7.74
CA ARG A 73 -38.95 -14.21 -7.66
C ARG A 73 -39.52 -14.52 -6.30
N ARG A 74 -39.31 -13.68 -5.32
CA ARG A 74 -39.66 -13.93 -3.91
C ARG A 74 -41.12 -14.37 -3.73
N ALA A 75 -42.04 -13.68 -4.37
CA ALA A 75 -43.46 -13.95 -4.27
C ALA A 75 -43.87 -15.32 -4.80
N GLN A 76 -43.10 -15.89 -5.73
CA GLN A 76 -43.35 -17.18 -6.37
C GLN A 76 -42.68 -18.36 -5.65
N LEU A 77 -41.77 -18.07 -4.70
CA LEU A 77 -41.03 -19.08 -3.98
C LEU A 77 -41.77 -19.53 -2.72
N SER A 78 -41.62 -20.80 -2.37
CA SER A 78 -42.08 -21.33 -1.09
C SER A 78 -41.32 -20.68 0.07
N GLN A 79 -41.91 -20.74 1.26
CA GLN A 79 -41.28 -20.15 2.46
C GLN A 79 -39.91 -20.77 2.75
N ALA A 80 -39.76 -22.09 2.56
CA ALA A 80 -38.49 -22.79 2.70
C ALA A 80 -37.45 -22.33 1.67
N SER A 81 -37.86 -22.10 0.42
CA SER A 81 -36.97 -21.58 -0.63
C SER A 81 -36.59 -20.13 -0.38
N GLN A 82 -37.49 -19.30 0.12
CA GLN A 82 -37.18 -17.92 0.53
C GLN A 82 -36.10 -17.92 1.62
N GLN A 83 -36.27 -18.73 2.64
CA GLN A 83 -35.30 -18.83 3.75
C GLN A 83 -33.94 -19.31 3.26
N ALA A 84 -33.90 -20.33 2.39
CA ALA A 84 -32.65 -20.85 1.83
C ALA A 84 -31.92 -19.79 0.98
N ASN A 85 -32.65 -19.00 0.18
CA ASN A 85 -32.09 -17.92 -0.61
C ASN A 85 -31.57 -16.77 0.27
N GLU A 86 -32.31 -16.40 1.31
CA GLU A 86 -31.87 -15.36 2.26
C GLU A 86 -30.62 -15.76 2.99
N GLU A 87 -30.51 -17.01 3.43
CA GLU A 87 -29.29 -17.54 4.08
C GLU A 87 -28.10 -17.53 3.10
N ASN A 88 -28.32 -17.90 1.84
CA ASN A 88 -27.27 -17.85 0.83
C ASN A 88 -26.78 -16.44 0.54
N ILE A 89 -27.69 -15.47 0.48
CA ILE A 89 -27.35 -14.05 0.29
C ILE A 89 -26.52 -13.53 1.46
N LEU A 90 -26.94 -13.82 2.70
CA LEU A 90 -26.20 -13.45 3.91
C LEU A 90 -24.79 -14.07 3.92
N LYS A 91 -24.68 -15.34 3.54
CA LYS A 91 -23.40 -16.03 3.46
C LYS A 91 -22.47 -15.38 2.44
N LYS A 92 -22.98 -15.04 1.25
CA LYS A 92 -22.22 -14.37 0.20
C LYS A 92 -21.79 -12.97 0.61
N GLU A 93 -22.67 -12.24 1.27
CA GLU A 93 -22.36 -10.92 1.82
C GLU A 93 -21.27 -11.00 2.89
N GLN A 94 -21.36 -11.99 3.78
CA GLN A 94 -20.34 -12.24 4.80
C GLN A 94 -19.01 -12.60 4.17
N GLU A 95 -18.98 -13.47 3.16
CA GLU A 95 -17.77 -13.83 2.42
C GLU A 95 -17.13 -12.59 1.76
N ALA A 96 -17.93 -11.71 1.17
CA ALA A 96 -17.45 -10.47 0.56
C ALA A 96 -16.85 -9.52 1.61
N THR A 97 -17.50 -9.39 2.76
CA THR A 97 -17.03 -8.56 3.88
C THR A 97 -15.73 -9.12 4.48
N GLU A 98 -15.67 -10.42 4.71
CA GLU A 98 -14.45 -11.08 5.20
C GLU A 98 -13.28 -10.93 4.21
N PHE A 99 -13.55 -11.04 2.92
CA PHE A 99 -12.55 -10.82 1.89
C PHE A 99 -12.03 -9.37 1.91
N GLN A 100 -12.91 -8.41 2.03
CA GLN A 100 -12.55 -7.00 2.15
C GLN A 100 -11.68 -6.75 3.39
N GLU A 101 -12.07 -7.27 4.53
CA GLU A 101 -11.30 -7.14 5.78
C GLU A 101 -9.95 -7.85 5.71
N SER A 102 -9.86 -8.98 5.03
CA SER A 102 -8.61 -9.72 4.87
C SER A 102 -7.56 -8.94 4.07
N ILE A 103 -7.99 -8.00 3.23
CA ILE A 103 -7.10 -7.19 2.38
C ILE A 103 -6.88 -5.81 2.99
N PHE A 104 -7.94 -5.10 3.35
CA PHE A 104 -7.93 -3.70 3.79
C PHE A 104 -8.02 -3.52 5.31
N GLY A 105 -8.21 -4.59 6.05
CA GLY A 105 -8.25 -4.54 7.51
C GLY A 105 -6.90 -4.23 8.15
N THR A 106 -6.90 -4.01 9.45
CA THR A 106 -5.70 -3.65 10.24
C THR A 106 -4.60 -4.70 10.15
N ASP A 107 -4.97 -5.99 10.06
CA ASP A 107 -4.06 -7.12 9.85
C ASP A 107 -4.11 -7.65 8.41
N GLY A 108 -4.61 -6.84 7.49
CA GLY A 108 -4.83 -7.24 6.11
C GLY A 108 -3.55 -7.33 5.27
N THR A 109 -3.68 -7.94 4.11
CA THR A 109 -2.57 -8.18 3.17
C THR A 109 -1.85 -6.89 2.77
N LEU A 110 -2.58 -5.82 2.46
CA LEU A 110 -1.99 -4.53 2.07
C LEU A 110 -1.23 -3.86 3.21
N MET A 111 -1.74 -3.95 4.43
CA MET A 111 -1.07 -3.42 5.62
C MET A 111 0.26 -4.14 5.85
N ASN A 112 0.26 -5.46 5.78
CA ASN A 112 1.46 -6.28 5.95
C ASN A 112 2.49 -6.04 4.85
N LEU A 113 2.06 -5.88 3.60
CA LEU A 113 2.95 -5.55 2.48
C LEU A 113 3.55 -4.15 2.62
N GLY A 114 2.77 -3.19 3.10
CA GLY A 114 3.25 -1.85 3.39
C GLY A 114 4.32 -1.83 4.48
N LEU A 115 4.09 -2.57 5.56
CA LEU A 115 5.05 -2.70 6.65
C LEU A 115 6.34 -3.40 6.22
N THR A 116 6.25 -4.49 5.44
CA THR A 116 7.41 -5.19 4.90
C THR A 116 8.20 -4.34 3.90
N GLY A 117 7.52 -3.52 3.11
CA GLY A 117 8.16 -2.61 2.18
C GLY A 117 8.95 -1.49 2.85
N LEU A 118 8.55 -1.09 4.05
CA LEU A 118 9.25 -0.07 4.85
C LEU A 118 10.48 -0.61 5.57
N ASP A 119 10.55 -1.91 5.79
CA ASP A 119 11.65 -2.56 6.53
C ASP A 119 12.93 -2.72 5.68
N TYR A 120 12.86 -2.47 4.38
CA TYR A 120 13.99 -2.57 3.45
C TYR A 120 14.68 -1.22 3.17
N GLY A 121 14.46 -0.28 4.04
CA GLY A 121 15.19 1.01 4.01
C GLY A 121 16.64 0.92 4.58
#